data_b423efdd39a0e39e073992f8c31d32b6
#
_entry.id   b423efdd39a0e39e073992f8c31d32b6
#
_cell.length_a   1.000
_cell.length_b   1.000
_cell.length_c   1.000
_cell.angle_alpha   90.00
_cell.angle_beta   90.00
_cell.angle_gamma   90.00
#
_symmetry.space_group_name_H-M   'P 1'
#
loop_
_entity.id
_entity.type
_entity.pdbx_description
1 polymer ?
#
loop_
_entity_poly.entity_id
_entity_poly.type
_entity_poly.pdbx_seq_one_letter_code
_entity_poly.pdbx_strand_id
1 'polypeptide(L)'
;MTDVAPGAIRRIHLIGVAGTGMGAFAGMLKAAGYTVTGSDENVYPPMSDMLREWGIEVYTPYAPANLDRARPDLVIIGNVIRRVNPEATAVRERRIPQMSFPAAFGALIAASRHSVVIAGTHGKTTTSALMGHVLADAGLDPTFLVGGVTLNYGGNFRLGAGPHVVVEGDEYDTAYWDKGPKFLHYRPRTALLTSVEFDHADIYRDMAHYESAFSRLGEVLPAGGWLGVSATYPRAVEIARASTKARVVTYAWDRDADYRGHDARFSEDGARFRIVAPDAESAELFLPMSGFHNLENATGVYAAARSLGLAPSAIAHAFATFCGVKRRQEPRADIGGVLVIDDFAHHPTAVRETILALRQRYPTRRLWAVFEPRSNTSRRNIHQAEYAASFDEADVVTLRLPEPHDKVPVDQQLDVPAVVRAIAARGITASADADVSVLVRQVADGARANDLILVMSNGAFGGFIPSLIAALAERAGEAVRQPQS
;
A
#
# COMPACT_ATOMS: atom_id res chain seq x y z
N MET A 1 19.61 -14.50 17.78
CA MET A 1 18.73 -13.52 18.47
C MET A 1 19.56 -12.95 19.60
N THR A 2 19.86 -11.66 19.58
CA THR A 2 20.52 -11.00 20.70
C THR A 2 19.45 -10.67 21.71
N ASP A 3 19.49 -11.31 22.89
CA ASP A 3 18.59 -11.04 24.04
C ASP A 3 18.96 -9.69 24.67
N VAL A 4 18.58 -8.60 24.02
CA VAL A 4 18.59 -7.28 24.63
C VAL A 4 17.20 -7.04 25.20
N ALA A 5 17.13 -6.90 26.53
CA ALA A 5 15.88 -6.56 27.19
C ALA A 5 15.38 -5.20 26.65
N PRO A 6 14.10 -5.07 26.24
CA PRO A 6 13.57 -3.82 25.69
C PRO A 6 13.83 -2.59 26.54
N GLY A 7 13.84 -2.73 27.86
CA GLY A 7 14.13 -1.62 28.82
C GLY A 7 15.57 -1.11 28.83
N ALA A 8 16.51 -1.81 28.21
CA ALA A 8 17.91 -1.39 28.12
C ALA A 8 18.22 -0.57 26.86
N ILE A 9 17.33 -0.57 25.86
CA ILE A 9 17.49 0.13 24.59
C ILE A 9 17.06 1.59 24.77
N ARG A 10 17.93 2.53 24.42
CA ARG A 10 17.64 3.97 24.41
C ARG A 10 17.99 4.62 23.07
N ARG A 11 19.10 4.19 22.45
CA ARG A 11 19.60 4.74 21.19
C ARG A 11 19.46 3.71 20.10
N ILE A 12 18.73 4.07 19.06
CA ILE A 12 18.46 3.21 17.92
C ILE A 12 18.99 3.88 16.66
N HIS A 13 19.72 3.12 15.85
CA HIS A 13 20.21 3.57 14.55
C HIS A 13 19.58 2.73 13.44
N LEU A 14 19.03 3.38 12.39
CA LEU A 14 18.38 2.70 11.27
C LEU A 14 19.23 2.80 10.01
N ILE A 15 19.67 1.66 9.46
CA ILE A 15 20.38 1.60 8.17
C ILE A 15 19.36 1.44 7.06
N GLY A 16 19.30 2.40 6.11
CA GLY A 16 18.28 2.50 5.08
C GLY A 16 17.05 3.29 5.55
N VAL A 17 17.28 4.38 6.30
CA VAL A 17 16.22 5.13 6.99
C VAL A 17 15.30 5.92 6.05
N ALA A 18 15.78 6.29 4.84
CA ALA A 18 14.99 7.10 3.91
C ALA A 18 13.91 6.31 3.13
N GLY A 19 13.85 4.99 3.28
CA GLY A 19 12.73 4.19 2.76
C GLY A 19 11.43 4.50 3.49
N THR A 20 10.28 4.51 2.78
CA THR A 20 8.96 4.90 3.33
C THR A 20 8.60 4.18 4.64
N GLY A 21 8.71 2.86 4.69
CA GLY A 21 8.41 2.09 5.90
C GLY A 21 9.43 2.28 7.03
N MET A 22 10.73 2.35 6.67
CA MET A 22 11.81 2.57 7.63
C MET A 22 11.75 3.98 8.24
N GLY A 23 11.52 5.00 7.41
CA GLY A 23 11.40 6.38 7.87
C GLY A 23 10.19 6.58 8.79
N ALA A 24 9.04 6.02 8.40
CA ALA A 24 7.84 6.03 9.27
C ALA A 24 8.11 5.36 10.62
N PHE A 25 8.79 4.22 10.61
CA PHE A 25 9.15 3.53 11.84
C PHE A 25 10.17 4.33 12.68
N ALA A 26 11.12 5.02 12.05
CA ALA A 26 12.04 5.93 12.73
C ALA A 26 11.28 7.06 13.44
N GLY A 27 10.29 7.67 12.77
CA GLY A 27 9.40 8.68 13.37
C GLY A 27 8.59 8.11 14.53
N MET A 28 8.04 6.91 14.39
CA MET A 28 7.30 6.22 15.46
C MET A 28 8.19 5.93 16.67
N LEU A 29 9.42 5.45 16.46
CA LEU A 29 10.38 5.22 17.56
C LEU A 29 10.78 6.52 18.24
N LYS A 30 10.95 7.61 17.50
CA LYS A 30 11.20 8.94 18.06
C LYS A 30 10.03 9.41 18.92
N ALA A 31 8.80 9.24 18.44
CA ALA A 31 7.57 9.55 19.18
C ALA A 31 7.42 8.66 20.44
N ALA A 32 7.94 7.42 20.39
CA ALA A 32 7.99 6.51 21.55
C ALA A 32 9.08 6.85 22.58
N GLY A 33 9.87 7.92 22.35
CA GLY A 33 10.87 8.41 23.30
C GLY A 33 12.29 7.86 23.11
N TYR A 34 12.56 7.11 22.04
CA TYR A 34 13.92 6.67 21.71
C TYR A 34 14.75 7.82 21.12
N THR A 35 16.06 7.81 21.36
CA THR A 35 17.01 8.61 20.58
C THR A 35 17.24 7.89 19.26
N VAL A 36 16.82 8.50 18.16
CA VAL A 36 16.83 7.87 16.83
C VAL A 36 17.78 8.63 15.90
N THR A 37 18.64 7.88 15.21
CA THR A 37 19.48 8.33 14.10
C THR A 37 19.34 7.36 12.94
N GLY A 38 19.77 7.74 11.76
CA GLY A 38 19.75 6.82 10.62
C GLY A 38 20.86 7.10 9.61
N SER A 39 21.01 6.20 8.66
CA SER A 39 21.88 6.36 7.50
C SER A 39 21.19 5.95 6.21
N ASP A 40 21.48 6.64 5.12
CA ASP A 40 21.02 6.30 3.77
C ASP A 40 21.93 6.95 2.71
N GLU A 41 21.90 6.44 1.47
CA GLU A 41 22.59 7.03 0.32
C GLU A 41 21.68 7.96 -0.48
N ASN A 42 20.38 7.71 -0.48
CA ASN A 42 19.41 8.41 -1.29
C ASN A 42 18.31 9.06 -0.42
N VAL A 43 18.62 10.26 0.08
CA VAL A 43 17.73 11.00 0.99
C VAL A 43 17.06 12.15 0.22
N TYR A 44 15.80 12.00 -0.13
CA TYR A 44 15.04 12.98 -0.93
C TYR A 44 13.59 13.13 -0.43
N PRO A 45 12.91 14.25 -0.75
CA PRO A 45 11.52 14.46 -0.38
C PRO A 45 10.58 13.39 -0.92
N PRO A 46 9.50 13.06 -0.18
CA PRO A 46 9.05 13.70 1.07
C PRO A 46 9.76 13.20 2.33
N MET A 47 10.45 12.03 2.27
CA MET A 47 11.00 11.40 3.48
C MET A 47 12.12 12.23 4.12
N SER A 48 12.95 12.90 3.32
CA SER A 48 13.99 13.81 3.86
C SER A 48 13.41 14.92 4.72
N ASP A 49 12.27 15.48 4.31
CA ASP A 49 11.61 16.55 5.02
C ASP A 49 10.97 16.07 6.31
N MET A 50 10.29 14.93 6.26
CA MET A 50 9.68 14.28 7.42
C MET A 50 10.73 13.90 8.48
N LEU A 51 11.86 13.30 8.09
CA LEU A 51 12.93 12.95 9.02
C LEU A 51 13.53 14.19 9.71
N ARG A 52 13.71 15.28 8.96
CA ARG A 52 14.16 16.59 9.48
C ARG A 52 13.16 17.15 10.47
N GLU A 53 11.86 17.15 10.14
CA GLU A 53 10.76 17.62 10.97
C GLU A 53 10.68 16.90 12.31
N TRP A 54 10.91 15.57 12.30
CA TRP A 54 10.96 14.74 13.50
C TRP A 54 12.27 14.88 14.28
N GLY A 55 13.24 15.66 13.80
CA GLY A 55 14.54 15.85 14.43
C GLY A 55 15.37 14.56 14.43
N ILE A 56 15.31 13.78 13.36
CA ILE A 56 16.11 12.55 13.17
C ILE A 56 17.32 12.90 12.32
N GLU A 57 18.52 12.76 12.90
CA GLU A 57 19.77 12.99 12.21
C GLU A 57 20.06 11.82 11.24
N VAL A 58 20.34 12.16 9.97
CA VAL A 58 20.62 11.18 8.91
C VAL A 58 22.05 11.35 8.41
N TYR A 59 22.80 10.27 8.40
CA TYR A 59 24.19 10.21 7.93
C TYR A 59 24.25 9.71 6.48
N THR A 60 25.09 10.35 5.68
CA THR A 60 25.34 10.00 4.27
C THR A 60 26.83 10.15 4.00
N PRO A 61 27.49 9.18 3.30
CA PRO A 61 27.01 7.86 2.88
C PRO A 61 27.02 6.83 4.01
N TYR A 62 26.68 5.56 3.71
CA TYR A 62 26.87 4.45 4.64
C TYR A 62 28.37 4.30 5.00
N ALA A 63 28.69 4.37 6.29
CA ALA A 63 30.06 4.25 6.76
C ALA A 63 30.14 3.71 8.19
N PRO A 64 31.16 2.88 8.53
CA PRO A 64 31.37 2.39 9.89
C PRO A 64 31.47 3.51 10.95
N ALA A 65 31.96 4.71 10.57
CA ALA A 65 32.05 5.89 11.44
C ALA A 65 30.69 6.43 11.89
N ASN A 66 29.61 6.14 11.15
CA ASN A 66 28.26 6.52 11.55
C ASN A 66 27.85 5.85 12.88
N LEU A 67 28.28 4.59 13.08
CA LEU A 67 28.07 3.86 14.33
C LEU A 67 28.83 4.47 15.53
N ASP A 68 30.02 5.05 15.28
CA ASP A 68 30.77 5.73 16.31
C ASP A 68 30.11 7.03 16.76
N ARG A 69 29.45 7.73 15.84
CA ARG A 69 28.66 8.94 16.09
C ARG A 69 27.34 8.60 16.80
N ALA A 70 26.61 7.62 16.28
CA ALA A 70 25.29 7.22 16.80
C ALA A 70 25.38 6.52 18.14
N ARG A 71 26.42 5.72 18.41
CA ARG A 71 26.60 4.86 19.59
C ARG A 71 25.33 4.08 19.92
N PRO A 72 24.79 3.29 19.00
CA PRO A 72 23.49 2.66 19.17
C PRO A 72 23.53 1.51 20.16
N ASP A 73 22.46 1.36 20.94
CA ASP A 73 22.19 0.16 21.72
C ASP A 73 21.56 -0.94 20.86
N LEU A 74 20.88 -0.53 19.75
CA LEU A 74 20.28 -1.39 18.76
C LEU A 74 20.41 -0.78 17.37
N VAL A 75 20.74 -1.61 16.38
CA VAL A 75 20.70 -1.23 14.96
C VAL A 75 19.54 -1.93 14.27
N ILE A 76 18.72 -1.18 13.52
CA ILE A 76 17.64 -1.71 12.70
C ILE A 76 18.04 -1.65 11.23
N ILE A 77 17.95 -2.77 10.53
CA ILE A 77 18.43 -2.91 9.15
C ILE A 77 17.23 -3.07 8.21
N GLY A 78 17.16 -2.18 7.22
CA GLY A 78 16.14 -2.21 6.18
C GLY A 78 16.31 -3.39 5.20
N ASN A 79 15.24 -3.84 4.58
CA ASN A 79 15.23 -5.00 3.68
C ASN A 79 16.08 -4.82 2.40
N VAL A 80 16.26 -3.58 1.93
CA VAL A 80 17.07 -3.27 0.74
C VAL A 80 18.56 -3.30 1.00
N ILE A 81 18.97 -3.29 2.28
CA ILE A 81 20.37 -3.30 2.69
C ILE A 81 20.98 -4.66 2.40
N ARG A 82 22.07 -4.67 1.65
CA ARG A 82 22.79 -5.89 1.30
C ARG A 82 23.78 -6.28 2.41
N ARG A 83 24.10 -7.58 2.50
CA ARG A 83 25.07 -8.11 3.48
C ARG A 83 26.43 -7.41 3.43
N VAL A 84 26.84 -6.97 2.23
CA VAL A 84 28.13 -6.30 1.99
C VAL A 84 28.13 -4.79 2.26
N ASN A 85 27.00 -4.22 2.67
CA ASN A 85 26.92 -2.82 3.06
C ASN A 85 27.97 -2.55 4.16
N PRO A 86 28.81 -1.49 4.04
CA PRO A 86 29.94 -1.26 4.95
C PRO A 86 29.50 -1.06 6.39
N GLU A 87 28.39 -0.40 6.62
CA GLU A 87 27.86 -0.12 7.94
C GLU A 87 27.24 -1.37 8.57
N ALA A 88 26.42 -2.14 7.80
CA ALA A 88 25.89 -3.42 8.24
C ALA A 88 26.98 -4.47 8.50
N THR A 89 28.11 -4.39 7.80
CA THR A 89 29.30 -5.23 8.06
C THR A 89 29.93 -4.85 9.38
N ALA A 90 30.15 -3.57 9.64
CA ALA A 90 30.71 -3.08 10.91
C ALA A 90 29.79 -3.43 12.11
N VAL A 91 28.48 -3.41 11.96
CA VAL A 91 27.51 -3.85 13.00
C VAL A 91 27.79 -5.29 13.41
N ARG A 92 28.00 -6.20 12.43
CA ARG A 92 28.31 -7.62 12.71
C ARG A 92 29.68 -7.82 13.34
N GLU A 93 30.71 -7.17 12.82
CA GLU A 93 32.07 -7.27 13.30
C GLU A 93 32.20 -6.76 14.74
N ARG A 94 31.53 -5.66 15.05
CA ARG A 94 31.48 -5.06 16.38
C ARG A 94 30.51 -5.73 17.33
N ARG A 95 29.73 -6.73 16.84
CA ARG A 95 28.68 -7.45 17.58
C ARG A 95 27.63 -6.52 18.21
N ILE A 96 27.29 -5.43 17.54
CA ILE A 96 26.22 -4.53 17.98
C ILE A 96 24.89 -5.27 17.79
N PRO A 97 23.97 -5.22 18.77
CA PRO A 97 22.64 -5.82 18.64
C PRO A 97 21.94 -5.30 17.38
N GLN A 98 21.38 -6.23 16.58
CA GLN A 98 20.70 -5.85 15.35
C GLN A 98 19.37 -6.60 15.19
N MET A 99 18.39 -5.92 14.59
CA MET A 99 17.12 -6.48 14.21
C MET A 99 16.76 -6.04 12.78
N SER A 100 15.89 -6.80 12.12
CA SER A 100 15.16 -6.30 10.96
C SER A 100 14.08 -5.31 11.41
N PHE A 101 13.60 -4.45 10.50
CA PHE A 101 12.50 -3.55 10.79
C PHE A 101 11.26 -4.30 11.34
N PRO A 102 10.76 -5.39 10.69
CA PRO A 102 9.58 -6.08 11.20
C PRO A 102 9.79 -6.73 12.58
N ALA A 103 10.98 -7.29 12.83
CA ALA A 103 11.30 -7.87 14.12
C ALA A 103 11.34 -6.79 15.23
N ALA A 104 11.94 -5.63 14.94
CA ALA A 104 11.98 -4.51 15.87
C ALA A 104 10.57 -3.94 16.13
N PHE A 105 9.74 -3.78 15.10
CA PHE A 105 8.35 -3.36 15.24
C PHE A 105 7.57 -4.34 16.13
N GLY A 106 7.70 -5.65 15.87
CA GLY A 106 7.05 -6.69 16.66
C GLY A 106 7.48 -6.70 18.13
N ALA A 107 8.77 -6.44 18.41
CA ALA A 107 9.32 -6.45 19.76
C ALA A 107 9.06 -5.16 20.55
N LEU A 108 9.22 -4.00 19.92
CA LEU A 108 9.20 -2.70 20.60
C LEU A 108 7.80 -2.05 20.61
N ILE A 109 6.97 -2.35 19.59
CA ILE A 109 5.67 -1.70 19.40
C ILE A 109 4.50 -2.66 19.59
N ALA A 110 4.51 -3.82 18.91
CA ALA A 110 3.36 -4.72 18.87
C ALA A 110 3.27 -5.68 20.09
N ALA A 111 4.37 -5.94 20.78
CA ALA A 111 4.45 -6.99 21.82
C ALA A 111 3.41 -6.85 22.95
N SER A 112 3.07 -5.63 23.34
CA SER A 112 2.11 -5.34 24.41
C SER A 112 0.69 -5.02 23.91
N ARG A 113 0.44 -5.14 22.60
CA ARG A 113 -0.81 -4.72 21.95
C ARG A 113 -1.51 -5.87 21.25
N HIS A 114 -2.80 -5.74 21.01
CA HIS A 114 -3.54 -6.61 20.12
C HIS A 114 -3.22 -6.22 18.67
N SER A 115 -2.41 -7.06 18.01
CA SER A 115 -1.98 -6.79 16.65
C SER A 115 -3.03 -7.22 15.63
N VAL A 116 -3.44 -6.27 14.78
CA VAL A 116 -4.30 -6.45 13.60
C VAL A 116 -3.43 -6.32 12.37
N VAL A 117 -3.25 -7.41 11.64
CA VAL A 117 -2.37 -7.47 10.45
C VAL A 117 -3.21 -7.61 9.20
N ILE A 118 -2.99 -6.72 8.23
CA ILE A 118 -3.68 -6.77 6.94
C ILE A 118 -2.67 -7.24 5.89
N ALA A 119 -2.88 -8.46 5.37
CA ALA A 119 -2.05 -9.11 4.38
C ALA A 119 -2.82 -9.39 3.09
N GLY A 120 -2.11 -9.76 2.04
CA GLY A 120 -2.66 -10.06 0.71
C GLY A 120 -1.92 -9.32 -0.40
N THR A 121 -2.18 -9.66 -1.64
CA THR A 121 -1.53 -9.05 -2.80
C THR A 121 -1.99 -7.60 -2.99
N HIS A 122 -3.30 -7.37 -2.94
CA HIS A 122 -3.93 -6.07 -3.20
C HIS A 122 -4.72 -5.57 -1.99
N GLY A 123 -4.99 -4.26 -1.94
CA GLY A 123 -5.88 -3.66 -0.93
C GLY A 123 -5.25 -3.42 0.44
N LYS A 124 -4.06 -3.95 0.75
CA LYS A 124 -3.42 -3.85 2.08
C LYS A 124 -3.44 -2.44 2.66
N THR A 125 -2.91 -1.46 1.93
CA THR A 125 -2.74 -0.08 2.43
C THR A 125 -4.08 0.59 2.75
N THR A 126 -5.05 0.51 1.82
CA THR A 126 -6.39 1.09 2.03
C THR A 126 -7.11 0.42 3.21
N THR A 127 -7.06 -0.91 3.27
CA THR A 127 -7.69 -1.70 4.34
C THR A 127 -7.05 -1.42 5.70
N SER A 128 -5.71 -1.33 5.78
CA SER A 128 -4.99 -0.99 7.01
C SER A 128 -5.30 0.44 7.48
N ALA A 129 -5.33 1.40 6.55
CA ALA A 129 -5.67 2.78 6.85
C ALA A 129 -7.13 2.90 7.36
N LEU A 130 -8.08 2.24 6.67
CA LEU A 130 -9.48 2.23 7.09
C LEU A 130 -9.66 1.54 8.44
N MET A 131 -8.98 0.40 8.69
CA MET A 131 -9.04 -0.28 9.99
C MET A 131 -8.45 0.59 11.12
N GLY A 132 -7.31 1.25 10.85
CA GLY A 132 -6.72 2.20 11.79
C GLY A 132 -7.64 3.36 12.10
N HIS A 133 -8.33 3.90 11.08
CA HIS A 133 -9.31 4.96 11.24
C HIS A 133 -10.54 4.50 12.03
N VAL A 134 -11.09 3.33 11.74
CA VAL A 134 -12.25 2.77 12.47
C VAL A 134 -11.95 2.64 13.97
N LEU A 135 -10.76 2.15 14.33
CA LEU A 135 -10.39 2.05 15.73
C LEU A 135 -10.16 3.42 16.38
N ALA A 136 -9.59 4.38 15.66
CA ALA A 136 -9.34 5.72 16.15
C ALA A 136 -10.62 6.53 16.35
N ASP A 137 -11.52 6.49 15.37
CA ASP A 137 -12.82 7.16 15.39
C ASP A 137 -13.72 6.61 16.49
N ALA A 138 -13.64 5.30 16.76
CA ALA A 138 -14.29 4.66 17.89
C ALA A 138 -13.66 4.99 19.26
N GLY A 139 -12.67 5.87 19.35
CA GLY A 139 -12.03 6.31 20.60
C GLY A 139 -11.04 5.32 21.21
N LEU A 140 -10.62 4.29 20.47
CA LEU A 140 -9.71 3.25 20.97
C LEU A 140 -8.22 3.62 20.90
N ASP A 141 -7.90 4.82 20.42
CA ASP A 141 -6.53 5.38 20.32
C ASP A 141 -5.47 4.37 19.83
N PRO A 142 -5.63 3.78 18.62
CA PRO A 142 -4.73 2.74 18.13
C PRO A 142 -3.36 3.29 17.72
N THR A 143 -2.34 2.45 17.81
CA THR A 143 -1.13 2.61 17.02
C THR A 143 -1.38 2.05 15.63
N PHE A 144 -0.88 2.69 14.57
CA PHE A 144 -0.86 2.10 13.23
C PHE A 144 0.38 2.46 12.44
N LEU A 145 0.75 1.58 11.51
CA LEU A 145 1.80 1.79 10.51
C LEU A 145 1.31 1.23 9.18
N VAL A 146 1.14 2.10 8.20
CA VAL A 146 0.57 1.80 6.88
C VAL A 146 1.52 2.22 5.76
N GLY A 147 1.37 1.62 4.59
CA GLY A 147 2.25 1.84 3.43
C GLY A 147 2.06 3.18 2.71
N GLY A 148 1.07 3.99 3.09
CA GLY A 148 0.74 5.27 2.47
C GLY A 148 0.34 6.34 3.48
N VAL A 149 0.41 7.61 3.08
CA VAL A 149 0.00 8.74 3.92
C VAL A 149 -1.52 8.76 4.02
N THR A 150 -2.04 8.61 5.22
CA THR A 150 -3.48 8.69 5.51
C THR A 150 -3.93 10.14 5.53
N LEU A 151 -5.02 10.46 4.84
CA LEU A 151 -5.50 11.84 4.75
C LEU A 151 -6.13 12.34 6.05
N ASN A 152 -6.75 11.44 6.82
CA ASN A 152 -7.29 11.78 8.15
C ASN A 152 -6.24 12.19 9.18
N TYR A 153 -4.99 11.72 9.05
CA TYR A 153 -3.95 11.91 10.08
C TYR A 153 -2.68 12.59 9.55
N GLY A 154 -2.60 12.89 8.25
CA GLY A 154 -1.47 13.58 7.63
C GLY A 154 -0.15 12.79 7.62
N GLY A 155 -0.17 11.51 7.99
CA GLY A 155 1.00 10.66 8.08
C GLY A 155 0.71 9.19 7.76
N ASN A 156 1.76 8.41 7.68
CA ASN A 156 1.67 6.96 7.44
C ASN A 156 1.85 6.13 8.72
N PHE A 157 1.98 6.78 9.87
CA PHE A 157 1.95 6.15 11.19
C PHE A 157 1.25 7.04 12.22
N ARG A 158 0.79 6.40 13.26
CA ARG A 158 0.31 7.01 14.51
C ARG A 158 0.78 6.15 15.67
N LEU A 159 1.27 6.78 16.73
CA LEU A 159 1.52 6.12 18.00
C LEU A 159 0.42 6.48 18.99
N GLY A 160 -0.52 5.56 19.20
CA GLY A 160 -1.60 5.69 20.20
C GLY A 160 -1.25 5.00 21.51
N ALA A 161 -1.97 5.37 22.56
CA ALA A 161 -1.86 4.77 23.90
C ALA A 161 -2.76 3.54 24.08
N GLY A 162 -3.68 3.29 23.13
CA GLY A 162 -4.65 2.21 23.21
C GLY A 162 -4.05 0.81 23.01
N PRO A 163 -4.87 -0.23 23.27
CA PRO A 163 -4.40 -1.61 23.28
C PRO A 163 -4.24 -2.23 21.89
N HIS A 164 -4.55 -1.52 20.81
CA HIS A 164 -4.52 -2.05 19.44
C HIS A 164 -3.36 -1.50 18.63
N VAL A 165 -2.80 -2.33 17.76
CA VAL A 165 -1.87 -1.92 16.71
C VAL A 165 -2.33 -2.48 15.36
N VAL A 166 -2.46 -1.63 14.36
CA VAL A 166 -2.78 -2.00 12.98
C VAL A 166 -1.52 -1.87 12.13
N VAL A 167 -1.18 -2.91 11.39
CA VAL A 167 0.02 -2.90 10.53
C VAL A 167 -0.23 -3.60 9.21
N GLU A 168 0.33 -3.04 8.15
CA GLU A 168 0.33 -3.63 6.83
C GLU A 168 1.29 -4.82 6.77
N GLY A 169 0.77 -5.98 6.43
CA GLY A 169 1.48 -7.25 6.43
C GLY A 169 2.02 -7.59 5.04
N ASP A 170 3.22 -7.10 4.72
CA ASP A 170 3.87 -7.43 3.46
C ASP A 170 4.37 -8.88 3.44
N GLU A 171 4.20 -9.51 2.29
CA GLU A 171 4.62 -10.88 1.99
C GLU A 171 6.08 -11.01 1.58
N TYR A 172 6.77 -9.93 1.26
CA TYR A 172 8.15 -9.98 0.77
C TYR A 172 9.22 -9.91 1.88
N ASP A 173 10.47 -10.15 1.48
CA ASP A 173 11.66 -10.30 2.32
C ASP A 173 11.78 -9.28 3.44
N THR A 174 12.11 -9.76 4.63
CA THR A 174 12.30 -8.98 5.85
C THR A 174 13.68 -8.32 5.94
N ALA A 175 14.76 -9.06 5.64
CA ALA A 175 16.14 -8.58 5.65
C ALA A 175 17.05 -9.51 4.82
N TYR A 176 18.32 -9.14 4.63
CA TYR A 176 19.28 -9.98 3.89
C TYR A 176 19.54 -11.36 4.55
N TRP A 177 19.27 -11.54 5.83
CA TRP A 177 19.38 -12.81 6.56
C TRP A 177 18.04 -13.48 6.86
N ASP A 178 16.94 -12.78 6.63
CA ASP A 178 15.59 -13.28 6.87
C ASP A 178 14.76 -13.05 5.60
N LYS A 179 14.53 -14.16 4.89
CA LYS A 179 13.83 -14.21 3.61
C LYS A 179 12.35 -14.55 3.76
N GLY A 180 11.84 -14.43 4.97
CA GLY A 180 10.42 -14.63 5.25
C GLY A 180 9.59 -13.35 5.13
N PRO A 181 8.25 -13.51 5.00
CA PRO A 181 7.30 -12.40 5.02
C PRO A 181 7.37 -11.58 6.31
N LYS A 182 7.19 -10.27 6.19
CA LYS A 182 7.27 -9.34 7.32
C LYS A 182 6.23 -9.60 8.40
N PHE A 183 5.02 -10.02 8.00
CA PHE A 183 3.93 -10.25 8.94
C PHE A 183 4.20 -11.35 9.98
N LEU A 184 5.17 -12.23 9.74
CA LEU A 184 5.57 -13.25 10.72
C LEU A 184 6.11 -12.66 12.03
N HIS A 185 6.63 -11.45 11.97
CA HIS A 185 7.18 -10.75 13.13
C HIS A 185 6.15 -9.91 13.89
N TYR A 186 4.97 -9.63 13.29
CA TYR A 186 3.99 -8.68 13.84
C TYR A 186 3.06 -9.28 14.90
N ARG A 187 3.22 -10.57 15.21
CA ARG A 187 2.44 -11.27 16.27
C ARG A 187 0.92 -11.11 16.09
N PRO A 188 0.33 -11.42 14.92
CA PRO A 188 -1.07 -11.19 14.65
C PRO A 188 -1.96 -11.94 15.65
N ARG A 189 -2.99 -11.26 16.18
CA ARG A 189 -4.12 -11.86 16.88
C ARG A 189 -5.39 -11.78 16.06
N THR A 190 -5.50 -10.72 15.27
CA THR A 190 -6.49 -10.55 14.21
C THR A 190 -5.75 -10.35 12.90
N ALA A 191 -6.16 -11.02 11.83
CA ALA A 191 -5.62 -10.76 10.50
C ALA A 191 -6.74 -10.68 9.47
N LEU A 192 -6.50 -9.89 8.41
CA LEU A 192 -7.29 -9.90 7.18
C LEU A 192 -6.39 -10.35 6.03
N LEU A 193 -6.87 -11.30 5.23
CA LEU A 193 -6.27 -11.72 3.98
C LEU A 193 -7.16 -11.24 2.83
N THR A 194 -6.72 -10.18 2.16
CA THR A 194 -7.52 -9.47 1.17
C THR A 194 -7.54 -10.15 -0.19
N SER A 195 -6.43 -10.75 -0.60
CA SER A 195 -6.28 -11.41 -1.90
C SER A 195 -5.04 -12.30 -1.92
N VAL A 196 -5.03 -13.30 -2.82
CA VAL A 196 -3.85 -14.11 -3.13
C VAL A 196 -3.76 -14.24 -4.64
N GLU A 197 -2.95 -13.38 -5.27
CA GLU A 197 -2.62 -13.38 -6.70
C GLU A 197 -1.11 -13.26 -6.86
N PHE A 198 -0.52 -13.89 -7.87
CA PHE A 198 0.93 -13.95 -8.03
C PHE A 198 1.53 -12.57 -8.28
N ASP A 199 2.43 -12.16 -7.39
CA ASP A 199 3.24 -10.96 -7.51
C ASP A 199 4.66 -11.23 -6.97
N HIS A 200 5.53 -10.21 -7.00
CA HIS A 200 6.91 -10.31 -6.51
C HIS A 200 7.71 -11.48 -7.16
N ALA A 201 7.65 -11.56 -8.51
CA ALA A 201 8.34 -12.59 -9.31
C ALA A 201 9.87 -12.55 -9.20
N ASP A 202 10.43 -11.54 -8.57
CA ASP A 202 11.84 -11.45 -8.18
C ASP A 202 12.18 -12.20 -6.88
N ILE A 203 11.16 -12.53 -6.07
CA ILE A 203 11.30 -13.22 -4.79
C ILE A 203 10.71 -14.64 -4.86
N TYR A 204 9.52 -14.76 -5.43
CA TYR A 204 8.77 -16.00 -5.51
C TYR A 204 8.93 -16.67 -6.87
N ARG A 205 9.28 -17.96 -6.87
CA ARG A 205 9.52 -18.75 -8.11
C ARG A 205 8.23 -19.02 -8.88
N ASP A 206 7.16 -19.30 -8.14
CA ASP A 206 5.88 -19.77 -8.65
C ASP A 206 4.75 -19.49 -7.65
N MET A 207 3.51 -19.74 -8.07
CA MET A 207 2.32 -19.52 -7.25
C MET A 207 2.33 -20.32 -5.96
N ALA A 208 2.80 -21.59 -5.98
CA ALA A 208 2.84 -22.42 -4.79
C ALA A 208 3.81 -21.87 -3.74
N HIS A 209 4.97 -21.35 -4.17
CA HIS A 209 5.90 -20.67 -3.28
C HIS A 209 5.29 -19.37 -2.70
N TYR A 210 4.54 -18.59 -3.51
CA TYR A 210 3.83 -17.40 -3.06
C TYR A 210 2.72 -17.73 -2.04
N GLU A 211 1.90 -18.73 -2.30
CA GLU A 211 0.86 -19.22 -1.39
C GLU A 211 1.43 -19.69 -0.03
N SER A 212 2.63 -20.29 -0.04
CA SER A 212 3.29 -20.74 1.20
C SER A 212 3.54 -19.60 2.19
N ALA A 213 3.71 -18.35 1.72
CA ALA A 213 3.83 -17.20 2.58
C ALA A 213 2.54 -16.99 3.40
N PHE A 214 1.38 -17.08 2.76
CA PHE A 214 0.09 -16.91 3.44
C PHE A 214 -0.30 -18.10 4.32
N SER A 215 0.15 -19.31 4.00
CA SER A 215 0.04 -20.46 4.92
C SER A 215 0.76 -20.15 6.24
N ARG A 216 1.96 -19.57 6.17
CA ARG A 216 2.72 -19.16 7.37
C ARG A 216 2.01 -18.05 8.16
N LEU A 217 1.22 -17.15 7.52
CA LEU A 217 0.38 -16.21 8.24
C LEU A 217 -0.66 -16.93 9.10
N GLY A 218 -1.30 -17.97 8.55
CA GLY A 218 -2.24 -18.80 9.30
C GLY A 218 -1.59 -19.49 10.49
N GLU A 219 -0.38 -20.02 10.31
CA GLU A 219 0.38 -20.76 11.34
C GLU A 219 0.79 -19.88 12.54
N VAL A 220 1.08 -18.59 12.32
CA VAL A 220 1.50 -17.68 13.41
C VAL A 220 0.33 -17.10 14.21
N LEU A 221 -0.91 -17.25 13.72
CA LEU A 221 -2.10 -16.87 14.47
C LEU A 221 -2.35 -17.81 15.65
N PRO A 222 -2.58 -17.31 16.87
CA PRO A 222 -2.91 -18.16 18.01
C PRO A 222 -4.29 -18.83 17.86
N ALA A 223 -4.53 -19.93 18.55
CA ALA A 223 -5.81 -20.66 18.48
C ALA A 223 -7.03 -19.79 18.85
N GLY A 224 -6.87 -18.80 19.75
CA GLY A 224 -7.89 -17.81 20.07
C GLY A 224 -7.89 -16.57 19.14
N GLY A 225 -7.14 -16.60 18.04
CA GLY A 225 -7.07 -15.54 17.06
C GLY A 225 -8.25 -15.55 16.08
N TRP A 226 -8.24 -14.56 15.18
CA TRP A 226 -9.29 -14.38 14.17
C TRP A 226 -8.63 -14.07 12.81
N LEU A 227 -9.12 -14.72 11.74
CA LEU A 227 -8.65 -14.54 10.37
C LEU A 227 -9.82 -14.31 9.44
N GLY A 228 -9.97 -13.06 8.96
CA GLY A 228 -10.90 -12.74 7.88
C GLY A 228 -10.26 -12.97 6.52
N VAL A 229 -10.97 -13.64 5.63
CA VAL A 229 -10.47 -13.99 4.30
C VAL A 229 -11.47 -13.61 3.22
N SER A 230 -11.01 -12.93 2.18
CA SER A 230 -11.86 -12.65 1.02
C SER A 230 -12.25 -13.95 0.30
N ALA A 231 -13.56 -14.21 0.20
CA ALA A 231 -14.11 -15.35 -0.53
C ALA A 231 -14.09 -15.14 -2.06
N THR A 232 -13.75 -13.95 -2.53
CA THR A 232 -13.47 -13.68 -3.93
C THR A 232 -12.26 -14.47 -4.44
N TYR A 233 -11.39 -14.90 -3.51
CA TYR A 233 -10.21 -15.73 -3.77
C TYR A 233 -10.37 -17.11 -3.09
N PRO A 234 -11.03 -18.10 -3.75
CA PRO A 234 -11.28 -19.42 -3.14
C PRO A 234 -10.01 -20.10 -2.61
N ARG A 235 -8.91 -19.92 -3.34
CA ARG A 235 -7.60 -20.47 -2.93
C ARG A 235 -7.09 -19.87 -1.63
N ALA A 236 -7.34 -18.58 -1.37
CA ALA A 236 -7.01 -17.94 -0.10
C ALA A 236 -7.80 -18.55 1.07
N VAL A 237 -9.09 -18.88 0.85
CA VAL A 237 -9.95 -19.53 1.85
C VAL A 237 -9.44 -20.94 2.16
N GLU A 238 -9.04 -21.73 1.14
CA GLU A 238 -8.45 -23.07 1.32
C GLU A 238 -7.17 -23.00 2.15
N ILE A 239 -6.25 -22.10 1.79
CA ILE A 239 -4.99 -21.88 2.50
C ILE A 239 -5.26 -21.51 3.96
N ALA A 240 -6.14 -20.54 4.21
CA ALA A 240 -6.48 -20.11 5.55
C ALA A 240 -7.02 -21.26 6.40
N ARG A 241 -8.00 -22.01 5.91
CA ARG A 241 -8.60 -23.14 6.64
C ARG A 241 -7.61 -24.26 6.91
N ALA A 242 -6.67 -24.49 6.00
CA ALA A 242 -5.67 -25.55 6.15
C ALA A 242 -4.53 -25.17 7.11
N SER A 243 -4.21 -23.88 7.25
CA SER A 243 -3.00 -23.42 7.94
C SER A 243 -3.21 -22.92 9.36
N THR A 244 -4.44 -22.56 9.78
CA THR A 244 -4.64 -21.96 11.10
C THR A 244 -5.56 -22.74 12.02
N LYS A 245 -5.33 -22.56 13.33
CA LYS A 245 -6.25 -22.96 14.41
C LYS A 245 -7.12 -21.78 14.89
N ALA A 246 -6.91 -20.59 14.36
CA ALA A 246 -7.72 -19.43 14.64
C ALA A 246 -9.11 -19.55 14.00
N ARG A 247 -10.06 -18.74 14.43
CA ARG A 247 -11.38 -18.66 13.80
C ARG A 247 -11.23 -18.05 12.41
N VAL A 248 -11.54 -18.81 11.36
CA VAL A 248 -11.62 -18.32 9.98
C VAL A 248 -13.03 -17.80 9.70
N VAL A 249 -13.12 -16.59 9.18
CA VAL A 249 -14.37 -15.91 8.79
C VAL A 249 -14.19 -15.40 7.37
N THR A 250 -15.18 -15.66 6.51
CA THR A 250 -15.15 -15.21 5.12
C THR A 250 -15.89 -13.89 4.94
N TYR A 251 -15.40 -13.07 4.00
CA TYR A 251 -16.11 -11.87 3.57
C TYR A 251 -16.01 -11.74 2.05
N ALA A 252 -17.00 -11.09 1.43
CA ALA A 252 -17.00 -10.88 -0.01
C ALA A 252 -17.90 -9.71 -0.41
N TRP A 253 -17.74 -9.26 -1.65
CA TRP A 253 -18.70 -8.42 -2.32
C TRP A 253 -19.65 -9.29 -3.19
N ASP A 254 -20.96 -9.19 -2.95
CA ASP A 254 -22.03 -9.85 -3.72
C ASP A 254 -21.81 -11.35 -4.00
N ARG A 255 -21.20 -12.05 -3.05
CA ARG A 255 -20.94 -13.51 -3.06
C ARG A 255 -21.26 -14.12 -1.71
N ASP A 256 -21.45 -15.44 -1.69
CA ASP A 256 -21.69 -16.19 -0.46
C ASP A 256 -20.45 -16.11 0.46
N ALA A 257 -20.66 -15.57 1.65
CA ALA A 257 -19.65 -15.39 2.69
C ALA A 257 -20.33 -15.12 4.04
N ASP A 258 -19.60 -15.27 5.15
CA ASP A 258 -20.09 -14.93 6.49
C ASP A 258 -20.45 -13.44 6.62
N TYR A 259 -19.70 -12.57 5.96
CA TYR A 259 -19.99 -11.14 5.80
C TYR A 259 -20.09 -10.81 4.32
N ARG A 260 -21.24 -10.38 3.87
CA ARG A 260 -21.50 -10.10 2.46
C ARG A 260 -21.92 -8.65 2.24
N GLY A 261 -21.07 -7.89 1.54
CA GLY A 261 -21.43 -6.56 1.02
C GLY A 261 -22.35 -6.67 -0.18
N HIS A 262 -23.36 -5.79 -0.29
CA HIS A 262 -24.30 -5.76 -1.39
C HIS A 262 -24.99 -4.39 -1.54
N ASP A 263 -25.86 -4.22 -2.54
CA ASP A 263 -26.69 -3.02 -2.80
C ASP A 263 -25.86 -1.74 -2.93
N ALA A 264 -24.78 -1.77 -3.77
CA ALA A 264 -23.96 -0.59 -3.99
C ALA A 264 -24.65 0.44 -4.88
N ARG A 265 -24.56 1.70 -4.46
CA ARG A 265 -24.93 2.88 -5.25
C ARG A 265 -23.76 3.85 -5.23
N PHE A 266 -23.18 4.09 -6.41
CA PHE A 266 -22.03 5.00 -6.58
C PHE A 266 -22.48 6.41 -6.93
N SER A 267 -21.79 7.40 -6.40
CA SER A 267 -21.90 8.82 -6.72
C SER A 267 -20.51 9.46 -6.73
N GLU A 268 -20.40 10.71 -7.13
CA GLU A 268 -19.14 11.46 -7.08
C GLU A 268 -18.56 11.58 -5.66
N ASP A 269 -19.42 11.56 -4.63
CA ASP A 269 -19.01 11.63 -3.23
C ASP A 269 -18.48 10.30 -2.67
N GLY A 270 -18.84 9.17 -3.29
CA GLY A 270 -18.49 7.84 -2.80
C GLY A 270 -19.54 6.78 -3.09
N ALA A 271 -19.61 5.77 -2.25
CA ALA A 271 -20.53 4.65 -2.39
C ALA A 271 -21.40 4.46 -1.14
N ARG A 272 -22.70 4.15 -1.37
CA ARG A 272 -23.64 3.67 -0.35
C ARG A 272 -23.87 2.20 -0.55
N PHE A 273 -23.90 1.43 0.52
CA PHE A 273 -24.01 -0.03 0.45
C PHE A 273 -24.50 -0.62 1.77
N ARG A 274 -24.75 -1.93 1.80
CA ARG A 274 -25.13 -2.69 3.00
C ARG A 274 -24.23 -3.89 3.17
N ILE A 275 -24.18 -4.40 4.40
CA ILE A 275 -23.45 -5.63 4.75
C ILE A 275 -24.41 -6.56 5.50
N VAL A 276 -24.60 -7.77 4.98
CA VAL A 276 -25.18 -8.89 5.73
C VAL A 276 -24.10 -9.49 6.60
N ALA A 277 -24.32 -9.48 7.91
CA ALA A 277 -23.45 -10.10 8.92
C ALA A 277 -24.17 -11.32 9.53
N PRO A 278 -23.47 -12.23 10.23
CA PRO A 278 -24.09 -13.42 10.83
C PRO A 278 -25.20 -13.15 11.81
N ASP A 279 -25.21 -12.00 12.45
CA ASP A 279 -26.19 -11.60 13.47
C ASP A 279 -27.30 -10.67 12.93
N ALA A 280 -27.00 -9.85 11.96
CA ALA A 280 -27.98 -8.93 11.33
C ALA A 280 -27.42 -8.25 10.09
N GLU A 281 -28.30 -7.71 9.25
CA GLU A 281 -27.93 -6.78 8.19
C GLU A 281 -27.62 -5.40 8.78
N SER A 282 -26.61 -4.71 8.24
CA SER A 282 -26.27 -3.33 8.62
C SER A 282 -27.36 -2.34 8.19
N ALA A 283 -27.42 -1.18 8.83
CA ALA A 283 -28.01 -0.01 8.20
C ALA A 283 -27.25 0.33 6.90
N GLU A 284 -27.77 1.25 6.09
CA GLU A 284 -27.03 1.77 4.94
C GLU A 284 -25.71 2.42 5.40
N LEU A 285 -24.63 1.98 4.82
CA LEU A 285 -23.28 2.48 5.07
C LEU A 285 -22.88 3.45 3.94
N PHE A 286 -22.01 4.40 4.25
CA PHE A 286 -21.40 5.30 3.27
C PHE A 286 -19.88 5.25 3.39
N LEU A 287 -19.19 5.15 2.25
CA LEU A 287 -17.73 5.23 2.17
C LEU A 287 -17.36 6.24 1.08
N PRO A 288 -16.54 7.29 1.36
CA PRO A 288 -16.12 8.29 0.37
C PRO A 288 -15.09 7.75 -0.64
N MET A 289 -15.22 6.50 -1.00
CA MET A 289 -14.41 5.80 -2.00
C MET A 289 -15.32 5.04 -2.97
N SER A 290 -14.78 4.68 -4.12
CA SER A 290 -15.53 3.96 -5.16
C SER A 290 -14.83 2.65 -5.53
N GLY A 291 -15.60 1.77 -6.18
CA GLY A 291 -15.16 0.48 -6.66
C GLY A 291 -15.51 -0.68 -5.72
N PHE A 292 -15.95 -1.77 -6.32
CA PHE A 292 -16.35 -2.97 -5.59
C PHE A 292 -15.22 -3.55 -4.74
N HIS A 293 -13.96 -3.46 -5.19
CA HIS A 293 -12.80 -3.88 -4.41
C HIS A 293 -12.65 -3.09 -3.09
N ASN A 294 -12.95 -1.78 -3.08
CA ASN A 294 -12.94 -0.97 -1.86
C ASN A 294 -14.11 -1.31 -0.94
N LEU A 295 -15.28 -1.63 -1.50
CA LEU A 295 -16.44 -2.08 -0.73
C LEU A 295 -16.21 -3.48 -0.13
N GLU A 296 -15.50 -4.36 -0.84
CA GLU A 296 -15.08 -5.65 -0.29
C GLU A 296 -14.05 -5.47 0.84
N ASN A 297 -13.06 -4.59 0.65
CA ASN A 297 -12.12 -4.24 1.72
C ASN A 297 -12.83 -3.67 2.95
N ALA A 298 -13.81 -2.79 2.75
CA ALA A 298 -14.65 -2.25 3.83
C ALA A 298 -15.49 -3.34 4.52
N THR A 299 -15.99 -4.32 3.77
CA THR A 299 -16.70 -5.48 4.33
C THR A 299 -15.77 -6.30 5.24
N GLY A 300 -14.52 -6.53 4.82
CA GLY A 300 -13.49 -7.18 5.65
C GLY A 300 -13.16 -6.37 6.92
N VAL A 301 -13.02 -5.06 6.80
CA VAL A 301 -12.80 -4.16 7.97
C VAL A 301 -14.00 -4.18 8.91
N TYR A 302 -15.22 -4.15 8.37
CA TYR A 302 -16.44 -4.27 9.17
C TYR A 302 -16.44 -5.58 9.98
N ALA A 303 -16.14 -6.72 9.34
CA ALA A 303 -16.06 -8.02 10.01
C ALA A 303 -14.99 -8.04 11.11
N ALA A 304 -13.79 -7.51 10.83
CA ALA A 304 -12.71 -7.43 11.81
C ALA A 304 -13.07 -6.51 12.99
N ALA A 305 -13.64 -5.33 12.74
CA ALA A 305 -14.08 -4.40 13.76
C ALA A 305 -15.19 -5.01 14.66
N ARG A 306 -16.15 -5.74 14.07
CA ARG A 306 -17.17 -6.49 14.82
C ARG A 306 -16.52 -7.57 15.69
N SER A 307 -15.49 -8.26 15.22
CA SER A 307 -14.76 -9.26 16.01
C SER A 307 -14.04 -8.66 17.22
N LEU A 308 -13.68 -7.38 17.13
CA LEU A 308 -13.08 -6.59 18.22
C LEU A 308 -14.14 -5.94 19.14
N GLY A 309 -15.43 -6.18 18.92
CA GLY A 309 -16.52 -5.72 19.76
C GLY A 309 -17.07 -4.33 19.42
N LEU A 310 -16.72 -3.74 18.28
CA LEU A 310 -17.26 -2.44 17.89
C LEU A 310 -18.73 -2.54 17.47
N ALA A 311 -19.51 -1.54 17.89
CA ALA A 311 -20.91 -1.42 17.49
C ALA A 311 -21.03 -1.07 15.99
N PRO A 312 -22.06 -1.59 15.28
CA PRO A 312 -22.29 -1.25 13.87
C PRO A 312 -22.36 0.25 13.57
N SER A 313 -22.96 1.03 14.47
CA SER A 313 -23.09 2.49 14.33
C SER A 313 -21.76 3.21 14.41
N ALA A 314 -20.83 2.78 15.26
CA ALA A 314 -19.48 3.35 15.36
C ALA A 314 -18.68 3.05 14.06
N ILE A 315 -18.81 1.84 13.51
CA ILE A 315 -18.17 1.48 12.24
C ILE A 315 -18.76 2.30 11.09
N ALA A 316 -20.08 2.47 11.06
CA ALA A 316 -20.76 3.28 10.04
C ALA A 316 -20.31 4.74 10.06
N HIS A 317 -20.16 5.33 11.25
CA HIS A 317 -19.63 6.69 11.40
C HIS A 317 -18.19 6.80 10.90
N ALA A 318 -17.32 5.89 11.30
CA ALA A 318 -15.92 5.86 10.86
C ALA A 318 -15.79 5.68 9.35
N PHE A 319 -16.61 4.85 8.72
CA PHE A 319 -16.61 4.72 7.26
C PHE A 319 -16.95 6.05 6.58
N ALA A 320 -17.95 6.77 7.06
CA ALA A 320 -18.39 8.04 6.50
C ALA A 320 -17.37 9.17 6.65
N THR A 321 -16.50 9.10 7.65
CA THR A 321 -15.47 10.11 7.95
C THR A 321 -14.08 9.75 7.42
N PHE A 322 -13.93 8.62 6.74
CA PHE A 322 -12.66 8.19 6.16
C PHE A 322 -12.29 9.03 4.95
N CYS A 323 -11.17 9.75 5.00
CA CYS A 323 -10.73 10.63 3.91
C CYS A 323 -9.86 9.93 2.85
N GLY A 324 -9.50 8.65 3.07
CA GLY A 324 -8.67 7.89 2.14
C GLY A 324 -7.16 7.96 2.41
N VAL A 325 -6.39 7.54 1.42
CA VAL A 325 -4.92 7.48 1.46
C VAL A 325 -4.37 8.16 0.22
N LYS A 326 -3.28 8.92 0.35
CA LYS A 326 -2.61 9.53 -0.81
C LYS A 326 -2.26 8.46 -1.85
N ARG A 327 -2.42 8.83 -3.11
CA ARG A 327 -2.19 7.95 -4.26
C ARG A 327 -3.07 6.67 -4.28
N ARG A 328 -4.28 6.75 -3.73
CA ARG A 328 -5.35 5.76 -3.84
C ARG A 328 -6.62 6.46 -4.29
N GLN A 329 -6.82 6.53 -5.62
CA GLN A 329 -7.87 7.33 -6.26
C GLN A 329 -7.86 8.80 -5.77
N GLU A 330 -6.66 9.36 -5.55
CA GLU A 330 -6.46 10.70 -5.00
C GLU A 330 -6.71 11.77 -6.07
N PRO A 331 -7.73 12.66 -5.93
CA PRO A 331 -7.87 13.83 -6.79
C PRO A 331 -6.69 14.79 -6.56
N ARG A 332 -5.99 15.15 -7.63
CA ARG A 332 -4.82 16.04 -7.57
C ARG A 332 -5.12 17.43 -8.07
N ALA A 333 -6.02 17.59 -9.03
CA ALA A 333 -6.45 18.86 -9.57
C ALA A 333 -7.75 18.70 -10.37
N ASP A 334 -8.53 19.76 -10.48
CA ASP A 334 -9.56 19.97 -11.49
C ASP A 334 -9.27 21.31 -12.18
N ILE A 335 -8.86 21.30 -13.44
CA ILE A 335 -8.38 22.45 -14.19
C ILE A 335 -9.11 22.53 -15.51
N GLY A 336 -9.85 23.62 -15.77
CA GLY A 336 -10.64 23.75 -16.98
C GLY A 336 -11.65 22.61 -17.19
N GLY A 337 -12.14 22.00 -16.11
CA GLY A 337 -13.03 20.84 -16.13
C GLY A 337 -12.33 19.50 -16.40
N VAL A 338 -10.99 19.46 -16.39
CA VAL A 338 -10.18 18.23 -16.48
C VAL A 338 -9.78 17.79 -15.07
N LEU A 339 -10.34 16.66 -14.62
CA LEU A 339 -10.03 16.06 -13.33
C LEU A 339 -8.81 15.14 -13.45
N VAL A 340 -7.76 15.38 -12.66
CA VAL A 340 -6.56 14.55 -12.59
C VAL A 340 -6.56 13.74 -11.31
N ILE A 341 -6.45 12.41 -11.42
CA ILE A 341 -6.43 11.47 -10.31
C ILE A 341 -5.12 10.68 -10.31
N ASP A 342 -4.50 10.54 -9.12
CA ASP A 342 -3.29 9.74 -8.87
C ASP A 342 -3.65 8.41 -8.21
N ASP A 343 -3.15 7.31 -8.74
CA ASP A 343 -3.32 5.98 -8.14
C ASP A 343 -2.02 5.16 -8.18
N PHE A 344 -1.84 4.31 -7.19
CA PHE A 344 -0.65 3.45 -7.04
C PHE A 344 -0.79 2.12 -7.79
N ALA A 345 -1.89 1.88 -8.49
CA ALA A 345 -2.16 0.64 -9.21
C ALA A 345 -1.03 0.32 -10.20
N HIS A 346 -0.54 -0.91 -10.15
CA HIS A 346 0.55 -1.37 -11.01
C HIS A 346 0.46 -2.86 -11.39
N HIS A 347 -0.40 -3.64 -10.74
CA HIS A 347 -0.76 -5.01 -11.13
C HIS A 347 -2.01 -4.97 -12.03
N PRO A 348 -2.17 -5.87 -13.03
CA PRO A 348 -3.31 -5.83 -13.95
C PRO A 348 -4.68 -5.78 -13.26
N THR A 349 -4.88 -6.60 -12.24
CA THR A 349 -6.10 -6.59 -11.43
C THR A 349 -6.36 -5.23 -10.80
N ALA A 350 -5.33 -4.62 -10.17
CA ALA A 350 -5.45 -3.30 -9.54
C ALA A 350 -5.73 -2.20 -10.58
N VAL A 351 -5.08 -2.24 -11.76
CA VAL A 351 -5.33 -1.31 -12.87
C VAL A 351 -6.78 -1.40 -13.32
N ARG A 352 -7.29 -2.61 -13.60
CA ARG A 352 -8.68 -2.84 -14.00
C ARG A 352 -9.66 -2.34 -12.94
N GLU A 353 -9.48 -2.74 -11.69
CA GLU A 353 -10.39 -2.39 -10.60
C GLU A 353 -10.42 -0.87 -10.34
N THR A 354 -9.27 -0.17 -10.48
CA THR A 354 -9.21 1.30 -10.34
C THR A 354 -9.94 1.99 -11.49
N ILE A 355 -9.75 1.52 -12.74
CA ILE A 355 -10.46 2.07 -13.92
C ILE A 355 -11.97 1.88 -13.77
N LEU A 356 -12.43 0.66 -13.41
CA LEU A 356 -13.84 0.35 -13.14
C LEU A 356 -14.42 1.23 -12.05
N ALA A 357 -13.70 1.42 -10.94
CA ALA A 357 -14.13 2.26 -9.82
C ALA A 357 -14.38 3.70 -10.24
N LEU A 358 -13.47 4.26 -11.05
CA LEU A 358 -13.61 5.64 -11.54
C LEU A 358 -14.68 5.76 -12.63
N ARG A 359 -14.88 4.74 -13.46
CA ARG A 359 -16.01 4.68 -14.40
C ARG A 359 -17.36 4.68 -13.65
N GLN A 360 -17.45 3.95 -12.54
CA GLN A 360 -18.66 3.94 -11.69
C GLN A 360 -18.90 5.30 -11.00
N ARG A 361 -17.82 5.96 -10.56
CA ARG A 361 -17.88 7.25 -9.87
C ARG A 361 -18.22 8.40 -10.82
N TYR A 362 -17.65 8.35 -12.02
CA TYR A 362 -17.72 9.41 -13.03
C TYR A 362 -18.20 8.88 -14.38
N PRO A 363 -19.44 8.38 -14.50
CA PRO A 363 -19.90 7.63 -15.66
C PRO A 363 -19.97 8.46 -16.95
N THR A 364 -20.03 9.79 -16.84
CA THR A 364 -20.15 10.71 -17.98
C THR A 364 -18.83 11.35 -18.41
N ARG A 365 -17.75 11.18 -17.64
CA ARG A 365 -16.44 11.70 -18.00
C ARG A 365 -15.73 10.78 -18.99
N ARG A 366 -15.04 11.35 -19.97
CA ARG A 366 -14.12 10.58 -20.81
C ARG A 366 -12.90 10.19 -19.96
N LEU A 367 -12.68 8.87 -19.77
CA LEU A 367 -11.62 8.34 -18.93
C LEU A 367 -10.36 8.09 -19.75
N TRP A 368 -9.31 8.85 -19.45
CA TRP A 368 -7.98 8.68 -20.04
C TRP A 368 -7.04 8.04 -19.03
N ALA A 369 -6.70 6.77 -19.23
CA ALA A 369 -5.78 6.04 -18.37
C ALA A 369 -4.32 6.27 -18.84
N VAL A 370 -3.47 6.73 -17.92
CA VAL A 370 -2.02 6.89 -18.12
C VAL A 370 -1.29 5.94 -17.18
N PHE A 371 -0.49 5.04 -17.72
CA PHE A 371 0.11 3.97 -16.92
C PHE A 371 1.62 3.85 -17.11
N GLU A 372 2.36 3.70 -15.99
CA GLU A 372 3.79 3.40 -15.96
C GLU A 372 4.05 1.98 -15.45
N PRO A 373 4.48 1.02 -16.28
CA PRO A 373 4.96 -0.27 -15.83
C PRO A 373 6.37 -0.11 -15.22
N ARG A 374 6.46 -0.09 -13.88
CA ARG A 374 7.70 0.24 -13.17
C ARG A 374 8.17 -0.82 -12.17
N SER A 375 7.26 -1.58 -11.57
CA SER A 375 7.61 -2.64 -10.61
C SER A 375 8.42 -3.76 -11.27
N ASN A 376 9.13 -4.56 -10.48
CA ASN A 376 9.86 -5.72 -11.00
C ASN A 376 8.94 -6.71 -11.73
N THR A 377 7.69 -6.87 -11.29
CA THR A 377 6.69 -7.74 -11.92
C THR A 377 6.11 -7.07 -13.17
N SER A 378 5.69 -5.78 -13.08
CA SER A 378 5.03 -5.09 -14.19
C SER A 378 5.92 -4.83 -15.41
N ARG A 379 7.25 -4.89 -15.25
CA ARG A 379 8.22 -4.80 -16.36
C ARG A 379 8.44 -6.13 -17.07
N ARG A 380 7.87 -7.24 -16.55
CA ARG A 380 7.99 -8.58 -17.13
C ARG A 380 6.75 -8.94 -17.94
N ASN A 381 6.92 -9.84 -18.89
CA ASN A 381 5.82 -10.35 -19.71
C ASN A 381 4.92 -11.39 -19.01
N ILE A 382 5.07 -11.58 -17.70
CA ILE A 382 4.28 -12.52 -16.89
C ILE A 382 2.78 -12.25 -17.04
N HIS A 383 2.39 -10.96 -17.07
CA HIS A 383 1.01 -10.50 -17.20
C HIS A 383 0.74 -9.79 -18.54
N GLN A 384 1.43 -10.19 -19.60
CA GLN A 384 1.36 -9.54 -20.91
C GLN A 384 -0.08 -9.45 -21.46
N ALA A 385 -0.83 -10.54 -21.37
CA ALA A 385 -2.20 -10.61 -21.87
C ALA A 385 -3.18 -9.87 -20.96
N GLU A 386 -3.01 -10.00 -19.64
CA GLU A 386 -3.88 -9.39 -18.64
C GLU A 386 -3.78 -7.86 -18.68
N TYR A 387 -2.61 -7.29 -18.95
CA TYR A 387 -2.49 -5.83 -19.11
C TYR A 387 -3.33 -5.31 -20.27
N ALA A 388 -3.37 -5.99 -21.39
CA ALA A 388 -4.18 -5.54 -22.52
C ALA A 388 -5.67 -5.48 -22.18
N ALA A 389 -6.17 -6.41 -21.37
CA ALA A 389 -7.56 -6.48 -20.93
C ALA A 389 -7.87 -5.53 -19.74
N SER A 390 -6.85 -5.03 -19.04
CA SER A 390 -7.06 -4.19 -17.86
C SER A 390 -7.62 -2.80 -18.17
N PHE A 391 -7.58 -2.38 -19.43
CA PHE A 391 -7.96 -1.03 -19.87
C PHE A 391 -9.32 -0.97 -20.58
N ASP A 392 -10.12 -2.05 -20.60
CA ASP A 392 -11.36 -2.15 -21.38
C ASP A 392 -12.39 -1.05 -21.10
N GLU A 393 -12.40 -0.52 -19.89
CA GLU A 393 -13.34 0.53 -19.47
C GLU A 393 -12.75 1.96 -19.61
N ALA A 394 -11.54 2.10 -20.19
CA ALA A 394 -10.95 3.38 -20.52
C ALA A 394 -11.33 3.80 -21.95
N ASP A 395 -11.48 5.11 -22.19
CA ASP A 395 -11.71 5.66 -23.53
C ASP A 395 -10.41 5.92 -24.29
N VAL A 396 -9.35 6.27 -23.54
CA VAL A 396 -8.01 6.54 -24.06
C VAL A 396 -6.97 5.95 -23.13
N VAL A 397 -5.91 5.37 -23.70
CA VAL A 397 -4.80 4.79 -22.93
C VAL A 397 -3.47 5.32 -23.41
N THR A 398 -2.64 5.73 -22.47
CA THR A 398 -1.26 6.16 -22.75
C THR A 398 -0.31 5.40 -21.82
N LEU A 399 0.64 4.67 -22.39
CA LEU A 399 1.59 3.85 -21.68
C LEU A 399 2.99 4.47 -21.71
N ARG A 400 3.73 4.40 -20.62
CA ARG A 400 5.16 4.68 -20.65
C ARG A 400 5.91 3.44 -21.10
N LEU A 401 6.82 3.59 -22.06
CA LEU A 401 7.81 2.56 -22.33
C LEU A 401 8.78 2.46 -21.16
N PRO A 402 9.02 1.26 -20.59
CA PRO A 402 9.97 1.10 -19.51
C PRO A 402 11.38 1.51 -19.93
N GLU A 403 12.13 2.12 -19.01
CA GLU A 403 13.56 2.34 -19.23
C GLU A 403 14.28 0.99 -19.35
N PRO A 404 15.32 0.89 -20.17
CA PRO A 404 16.16 -0.31 -20.25
C PRO A 404 16.60 -0.74 -18.86
N HIS A 405 16.47 -2.01 -18.54
CA HIS A 405 16.73 -2.53 -17.19
C HIS A 405 17.54 -3.82 -17.27
N ASP A 406 18.78 -3.78 -16.81
CA ASP A 406 19.74 -4.90 -16.86
C ASP A 406 19.30 -6.16 -16.05
N LYS A 407 18.30 -6.00 -15.17
CA LYS A 407 17.84 -7.10 -14.27
C LYS A 407 16.74 -7.98 -14.88
N VAL A 408 16.17 -7.61 -16.03
CA VAL A 408 15.15 -8.40 -16.73
C VAL A 408 15.65 -8.80 -18.08
N PRO A 409 15.85 -10.10 -18.38
CA PRO A 409 16.21 -10.58 -19.70
C PRO A 409 15.26 -10.06 -20.79
N VAL A 410 15.78 -9.75 -21.98
CA VAL A 410 14.99 -9.12 -23.05
C VAL A 410 13.75 -9.94 -23.44
N ASP A 411 13.88 -11.26 -23.47
CA ASP A 411 12.82 -12.22 -23.76
C ASP A 411 11.75 -12.33 -22.65
N GLN A 412 12.02 -11.76 -21.47
CA GLN A 412 11.10 -11.72 -20.34
C GLN A 412 10.53 -10.32 -20.09
N GLN A 413 10.88 -9.32 -20.89
CA GLN A 413 10.38 -7.96 -20.73
C GLN A 413 8.95 -7.83 -21.28
N LEU A 414 8.16 -6.94 -20.64
CA LEU A 414 6.84 -6.55 -21.15
C LEU A 414 6.99 -5.90 -22.52
N ASP A 415 6.31 -6.46 -23.53
CA ASP A 415 6.19 -5.86 -24.87
C ASP A 415 5.07 -4.80 -24.85
N VAL A 416 5.39 -3.58 -24.44
CA VAL A 416 4.42 -2.47 -24.40
C VAL A 416 3.84 -2.15 -25.77
N PRO A 417 4.61 -2.12 -26.89
CA PRO A 417 4.03 -2.00 -28.21
C PRO A 417 2.97 -3.07 -28.55
N ALA A 418 3.17 -4.32 -28.12
CA ALA A 418 2.16 -5.36 -28.32
C ALA A 418 0.92 -5.12 -27.45
N VAL A 419 1.08 -4.67 -26.20
CA VAL A 419 -0.04 -4.26 -25.33
C VAL A 419 -0.83 -3.12 -25.99
N VAL A 420 -0.18 -2.08 -26.52
CA VAL A 420 -0.84 -0.97 -27.23
C VAL A 420 -1.63 -1.48 -28.43
N ARG A 421 -1.04 -2.35 -29.26
CA ARG A 421 -1.77 -2.95 -30.40
C ARG A 421 -2.98 -3.76 -29.95
N ALA A 422 -2.86 -4.51 -28.87
CA ALA A 422 -3.96 -5.33 -28.36
C ALA A 422 -5.11 -4.46 -27.79
N ILE A 423 -4.79 -3.35 -27.10
CA ILE A 423 -5.77 -2.36 -26.64
C ILE A 423 -6.46 -1.70 -27.84
N ALA A 424 -5.69 -1.27 -28.86
CA ALA A 424 -6.23 -0.65 -30.07
C ALA A 424 -7.15 -1.61 -30.86
N ALA A 425 -6.81 -2.89 -30.91
CA ALA A 425 -7.66 -3.92 -31.53
C ALA A 425 -9.03 -4.09 -30.82
N ARG A 426 -9.16 -3.64 -29.58
CA ARG A 426 -10.42 -3.61 -28.80
C ARG A 426 -11.21 -2.30 -29.02
N GLY A 427 -10.75 -1.42 -29.92
CA GLY A 427 -11.43 -0.17 -30.28
C GLY A 427 -11.07 1.01 -29.37
N ILE A 428 -10.08 0.88 -28.48
CA ILE A 428 -9.63 1.92 -27.55
C ILE A 428 -8.46 2.67 -28.17
N THR A 429 -8.46 4.00 -28.13
CA THR A 429 -7.31 4.80 -28.58
C THR A 429 -6.12 4.56 -27.65
N ALA A 430 -5.02 4.03 -28.16
CA ALA A 430 -3.86 3.69 -27.35
C ALA A 430 -2.55 4.18 -27.96
N SER A 431 -1.63 4.63 -27.10
CA SER A 431 -0.28 5.11 -27.49
C SER A 431 0.75 4.78 -26.42
N ALA A 432 2.03 4.85 -26.79
CA ALA A 432 3.12 4.76 -25.81
C ALA A 432 4.32 5.62 -26.24
N ASP A 433 5.05 6.13 -25.26
CA ASP A 433 6.33 6.82 -25.43
C ASP A 433 7.26 6.57 -24.23
N ALA A 434 8.56 6.72 -24.43
CA ALA A 434 9.57 6.62 -23.37
C ALA A 434 9.75 7.96 -22.63
N ASP A 435 9.63 9.08 -23.35
CA ASP A 435 9.87 10.42 -22.85
C ASP A 435 8.64 10.96 -22.11
N VAL A 436 8.78 11.19 -20.81
CA VAL A 436 7.72 11.74 -19.97
C VAL A 436 7.24 13.10 -20.45
N SER A 437 8.13 13.93 -21.01
CA SER A 437 7.75 15.26 -21.53
C SER A 437 6.88 15.17 -22.79
N VAL A 438 7.11 14.16 -23.63
CA VAL A 438 6.25 13.84 -24.79
C VAL A 438 4.88 13.39 -24.32
N LEU A 439 4.84 12.47 -23.35
CA LEU A 439 3.59 11.98 -22.75
C LEU A 439 2.77 13.12 -22.13
N VAL A 440 3.43 14.02 -21.38
CA VAL A 440 2.77 15.20 -20.76
C VAL A 440 2.13 16.07 -21.83
N ARG A 441 2.88 16.43 -22.90
CA ARG A 441 2.34 17.23 -24.01
C ARG A 441 1.17 16.55 -24.69
N GLN A 442 1.33 15.25 -25.02
CA GLN A 442 0.27 14.50 -25.68
C GLN A 442 -1.03 14.50 -24.88
N VAL A 443 -0.94 14.25 -23.55
CA VAL A 443 -2.11 14.22 -22.69
C VAL A 443 -2.68 15.63 -22.49
N ALA A 444 -1.84 16.64 -22.25
CA ALA A 444 -2.29 18.01 -22.08
C ALA A 444 -2.99 18.56 -23.34
N ASP A 445 -2.42 18.34 -24.53
CA ASP A 445 -2.97 18.83 -25.80
C ASP A 445 -4.27 18.11 -26.18
N GLY A 446 -4.35 16.81 -25.90
CA GLY A 446 -5.54 16.00 -26.19
C GLY A 446 -6.66 16.08 -25.15
N ALA A 447 -6.40 16.66 -23.98
CA ALA A 447 -7.38 16.79 -22.91
C ALA A 447 -8.51 17.78 -23.26
N ARG A 448 -9.73 17.49 -22.82
CA ARG A 448 -10.95 18.29 -23.05
C ARG A 448 -11.68 18.52 -21.73
N ALA A 449 -12.50 19.54 -21.67
CA ALA A 449 -13.43 19.69 -20.57
C ALA A 449 -14.27 18.41 -20.40
N ASN A 450 -14.51 18.01 -19.16
CA ASN A 450 -15.17 16.77 -18.75
C ASN A 450 -14.31 15.50 -18.95
N ASP A 451 -12.97 15.64 -19.09
CA ASP A 451 -12.08 14.47 -19.01
C ASP A 451 -11.74 14.13 -17.54
N LEU A 452 -11.52 12.84 -17.32
CA LEU A 452 -10.87 12.30 -16.14
C LEU A 452 -9.56 11.66 -16.58
N ILE A 453 -8.43 12.21 -16.13
CA ILE A 453 -7.10 11.67 -16.39
C ILE A 453 -6.67 10.88 -15.16
N LEU A 454 -6.66 9.56 -15.29
CA LEU A 454 -6.18 8.64 -14.25
C LEU A 454 -4.72 8.31 -14.49
N VAL A 455 -3.84 8.72 -13.58
CA VAL A 455 -2.40 8.42 -13.63
C VAL A 455 -2.08 7.29 -12.67
N MET A 456 -1.58 6.18 -13.20
CA MET A 456 -1.27 4.97 -12.42
C MET A 456 0.23 4.65 -12.47
N SER A 457 0.87 4.68 -11.28
CA SER A 457 2.29 4.34 -11.13
C SER A 457 2.62 4.01 -9.67
N ASN A 458 3.49 3.05 -9.43
CA ASN A 458 4.04 2.81 -8.09
C ASN A 458 5.32 3.63 -7.79
N GLY A 459 5.62 4.64 -8.62
CA GLY A 459 6.74 5.55 -8.47
C GLY A 459 6.37 7.02 -8.68
N ALA A 460 7.36 7.86 -8.90
CA ALA A 460 7.17 9.29 -9.15
C ALA A 460 6.79 9.62 -10.60
N PHE A 461 6.78 8.62 -11.49
CA PHE A 461 6.51 8.76 -12.92
C PHE A 461 7.28 9.93 -13.59
N GLY A 462 8.55 10.12 -13.19
CA GLY A 462 9.37 11.20 -13.74
C GLY A 462 8.79 12.61 -13.57
N GLY A 463 7.94 12.83 -12.56
CA GLY A 463 7.27 14.11 -12.33
C GLY A 463 6.08 14.38 -13.28
N PHE A 464 5.49 13.34 -13.88
CA PHE A 464 4.38 13.46 -14.85
C PHE A 464 3.21 14.28 -14.31
N ILE A 465 2.70 14.00 -13.10
CA ILE A 465 1.52 14.67 -12.54
C ILE A 465 1.75 16.18 -12.35
N PRO A 466 2.79 16.65 -11.66
CA PRO A 466 3.01 18.10 -11.52
C PRO A 466 3.24 18.78 -12.87
N SER A 467 3.91 18.15 -13.82
CA SER A 467 4.13 18.70 -15.16
C SER A 467 2.82 18.76 -15.97
N LEU A 468 1.96 17.75 -15.86
CA LEU A 468 0.65 17.74 -16.49
C LEU A 468 -0.25 18.86 -15.93
N ILE A 469 -0.30 19.00 -14.60
CA ILE A 469 -1.07 20.04 -13.93
C ILE A 469 -0.62 21.43 -14.39
N ALA A 470 0.71 21.66 -14.48
CA ALA A 470 1.25 22.93 -14.97
C ALA A 470 0.85 23.21 -16.44
N ALA A 471 0.96 22.21 -17.32
CA ALA A 471 0.59 22.34 -18.74
C ALA A 471 -0.92 22.58 -18.93
N LEU A 472 -1.77 21.90 -18.15
CA LEU A 472 -3.22 22.14 -18.18
C LEU A 472 -3.58 23.54 -17.69
N ALA A 473 -2.95 24.04 -16.64
CA ALA A 473 -3.17 25.38 -16.09
C ALA A 473 -2.73 26.47 -17.07
N GLU A 474 -1.57 26.32 -17.71
CA GLU A 474 -1.09 27.23 -18.75
C GLU A 474 -2.10 27.31 -19.90
N ARG A 475 -2.59 26.16 -20.38
CA ARG A 475 -3.57 26.07 -21.47
C ARG A 475 -4.93 26.66 -21.10
N ALA A 476 -5.38 26.52 -19.85
CA ALA A 476 -6.63 27.10 -19.35
C ALA A 476 -6.52 28.59 -19.02
N GLY A 477 -5.31 29.16 -18.98
CA GLY A 477 -5.07 30.54 -18.51
C GLY A 477 -5.33 30.72 -17.01
N GLU A 478 -5.24 29.63 -16.24
CA GLU A 478 -5.50 29.59 -14.80
C GLU A 478 -4.18 29.53 -14.00
N ALA A 479 -4.13 30.23 -12.86
CA ALA A 479 -3.04 30.05 -11.91
C ALA A 479 -3.18 28.65 -11.24
N VAL A 480 -2.09 27.90 -11.15
CA VAL A 480 -2.07 26.59 -10.45
C VAL A 480 -2.46 26.81 -8.99
N ARG A 481 -3.69 26.47 -8.62
CA ARG A 481 -4.11 26.38 -7.22
C ARG A 481 -3.71 25.00 -6.71
N GLN A 482 -2.80 24.95 -5.73
CA GLN A 482 -2.58 23.70 -5.00
C GLN A 482 -3.88 23.31 -4.29
N PRO A 483 -4.34 22.04 -4.34
CA PRO A 483 -5.46 21.60 -3.54
C PRO A 483 -5.13 21.86 -2.07
N GLN A 484 -6.06 22.46 -1.35
CA GLN A 484 -5.93 22.67 0.10
C GLN A 484 -5.80 21.27 0.74
N SER A 485 -4.70 21.07 1.45
CA SER A 485 -4.31 19.85 2.18
C SER A 485 -5.27 19.53 3.32
#